data_26e690a3f1db452b2dd9474c683864a3
#
_entry.id   26e690a3f1db452b2dd9474c683864a3
#
_cell.length_a   1.000
_cell.length_b   1.000
_cell.length_c   1.000
_cell.angle_alpha   90.00
_cell.angle_beta   90.00
_cell.angle_gamma   90.00
#
_symmetry.space_group_name_H-M   'P 1'
#
loop_
_entity.id
_entity.type
_entity.pdbx_description
1 polymer ?
#
loop_
_entity_poly.entity_id
_entity_poly.type
_entity_poly.pdbx_seq_one_letter_code
_entity_poly.pdbx_strand_id
1 'polypeptide(L)'
;QFLGTAATSQVVAEAFGLTLPHSALAPSGEPIWLDMARRSARALVRLHAAQTPLSAILTPAALENAMLLHAAFGGSTNLLLHIPAIAHQAGLKRPTVDDWIAVNRRVPRLVDALPNGPRGFPTAYVFLAGGVPEVMLHLRNMGLLAADRASVYTSPDRTASTATRSCSRSV
;
A
#
# COMPACT_ATOMS: atom_id res chain seq x y z
N GLN A 1 13.55 3.24 14.63
CA GLN A 1 12.98 2.96 13.30
C GLN A 1 12.50 4.29 12.70
N PHE A 2 12.81 4.51 11.44
CA PHE A 2 12.47 5.75 10.71
C PHE A 2 12.04 5.42 9.27
N LEU A 3 11.34 6.35 8.64
CA LEU A 3 10.82 6.22 7.28
C LEU A 3 11.92 6.55 6.24
N GLY A 4 12.91 5.67 6.14
CA GLY A 4 13.92 5.72 5.07
C GLY A 4 13.49 4.95 3.83
N THR A 5 14.43 4.67 2.93
CA THR A 5 14.16 3.96 1.67
C THR A 5 13.52 2.60 1.89
N ALA A 6 14.05 1.78 2.81
CA ALA A 6 13.52 0.44 3.08
C ALA A 6 12.08 0.48 3.58
N ALA A 7 11.78 1.34 4.57
CA ALA A 7 10.43 1.48 5.10
C ALA A 7 9.46 2.05 4.05
N THR A 8 9.89 3.04 3.26
CA THR A 8 9.06 3.57 2.16
C THR A 8 8.82 2.51 1.08
N SER A 9 9.80 1.65 0.80
CA SER A 9 9.61 0.54 -0.16
C SER A 9 8.55 -0.45 0.32
N GLN A 10 8.49 -0.75 1.62
CA GLN A 10 7.42 -1.58 2.18
C GLN A 10 6.04 -0.93 1.99
N VAL A 11 5.92 0.36 2.31
CA VAL A 11 4.69 1.14 2.14
C VAL A 11 4.22 1.14 0.69
N VAL A 12 5.13 1.41 -0.24
CA VAL A 12 4.84 1.44 -1.69
C VAL A 12 4.49 0.05 -2.21
N ALA A 13 5.18 -1.01 -1.77
CA ALA A 13 4.86 -2.38 -2.17
C ALA A 13 3.45 -2.79 -1.71
N GLU A 14 3.04 -2.40 -0.51
CA GLU A 14 1.69 -2.64 -0.02
C GLU A 14 0.66 -1.81 -0.82
N ALA A 15 0.98 -0.56 -1.15
CA ALA A 15 0.17 0.30 -2.00
C ALA A 15 -0.03 -0.26 -3.41
N PHE A 16 0.98 -0.88 -3.99
CA PHE A 16 0.87 -1.60 -5.26
C PHE A 16 -0.01 -2.87 -5.17
N GLY A 17 -0.26 -3.39 -3.98
CA GLY A 17 -0.90 -4.68 -3.78
C GLY A 17 0.06 -5.88 -3.88
N LEU A 18 1.36 -5.65 -3.83
CA LEU A 18 2.41 -6.67 -3.94
C LEU A 18 2.71 -7.38 -2.62
N THR A 19 2.26 -6.84 -1.50
CA THR A 19 2.39 -7.45 -0.17
C THR A 19 1.04 -7.57 0.51
N LEU A 20 1.00 -8.33 1.60
CA LEU A 20 -0.21 -8.48 2.40
C LEU A 20 -0.59 -7.15 3.06
N PRO A 21 -1.91 -6.84 3.13
CA PRO A 21 -2.37 -5.66 3.86
C PRO A 21 -1.88 -5.65 5.31
N HIS A 22 -1.46 -4.46 5.77
CA HIS A 22 -0.92 -4.24 7.11
C HIS A 22 0.37 -5.04 7.38
N SER A 23 1.20 -5.25 6.35
CA SER A 23 2.54 -5.86 6.50
C SER A 23 3.66 -4.81 6.59
N ALA A 24 3.48 -3.67 5.92
CA ALA A 24 4.47 -2.61 5.92
C ALA A 24 4.64 -2.00 7.31
N LEU A 25 5.89 -1.69 7.66
CA LEU A 25 6.29 -1.04 8.90
C LEU A 25 6.09 -1.89 10.17
N ALA A 26 5.75 -3.18 10.05
CA ALA A 26 5.69 -4.06 11.21
C ALA A 26 6.99 -4.01 12.01
N PRO A 27 6.91 -3.92 13.35
CA PRO A 27 8.10 -3.79 14.19
C PRO A 27 9.06 -4.97 14.01
N SER A 28 10.35 -4.67 13.88
CA SER A 28 11.38 -5.69 13.69
C SER A 28 11.52 -6.56 14.94
N GLY A 29 11.70 -7.87 14.73
CA GLY A 29 11.85 -8.85 15.82
C GLY A 29 10.53 -9.39 16.37
N GLU A 30 9.39 -8.83 15.99
CA GLU A 30 8.09 -9.28 16.47
C GLU A 30 7.61 -10.56 15.77
N PRO A 31 6.85 -11.44 16.47
CA PRO A 31 6.34 -12.70 15.90
C PRO A 31 5.48 -12.52 14.65
N ILE A 32 4.91 -11.34 14.44
CA ILE A 32 4.09 -11.00 13.27
C ILE A 32 4.84 -11.24 11.95
N TRP A 33 6.16 -11.10 11.93
CA TRP A 33 6.96 -11.37 10.73
C TRP A 33 6.90 -12.83 10.29
N LEU A 34 6.89 -13.77 11.23
CA LEU A 34 6.75 -15.19 10.92
C LEU A 34 5.35 -15.52 10.40
N ASP A 35 4.32 -14.90 10.98
CA ASP A 35 2.94 -15.06 10.48
C ASP A 35 2.79 -14.48 9.08
N MET A 36 3.28 -13.27 8.86
CA MET A 36 3.25 -12.62 7.53
C MET A 36 4.01 -13.43 6.48
N ALA A 37 5.17 -14.01 6.83
CA ALA A 37 5.92 -14.87 5.92
C ALA A 37 5.10 -16.12 5.51
N ARG A 38 4.49 -16.81 6.49
CA ARG A 38 3.63 -17.97 6.22
C ARG A 38 2.41 -17.62 5.36
N ARG A 39 1.76 -16.50 5.66
CA ARG A 39 0.60 -16.01 4.90
C ARG A 39 0.98 -15.59 3.49
N SER A 40 2.14 -14.95 3.31
CA SER A 40 2.66 -14.57 1.98
C SER A 40 2.94 -15.80 1.12
N ALA A 41 3.58 -16.83 1.70
CA ALA A 41 3.81 -18.09 0.99
C ALA A 41 2.49 -18.74 0.52
N ARG A 42 1.49 -18.79 1.41
CA ARG A 42 0.15 -19.31 1.04
C ARG A 42 -0.53 -18.47 -0.03
N ALA A 43 -0.39 -17.13 0.03
CA ALA A 43 -0.94 -16.23 -0.98
C ALA A 43 -0.29 -16.49 -2.35
N LEU A 44 1.04 -16.65 -2.38
CA LEU A 44 1.77 -16.95 -3.62
C LEU A 44 1.32 -18.27 -4.25
N VAL A 45 1.15 -19.32 -3.44
CA VAL A 45 0.63 -20.62 -3.92
C VAL A 45 -0.77 -20.48 -4.54
N ARG A 46 -1.65 -19.69 -3.90
CA ARG A 46 -2.99 -19.42 -4.46
C ARG A 46 -2.93 -18.65 -5.78
N LEU A 47 -2.09 -17.60 -5.87
CA LEU A 47 -1.90 -16.84 -7.11
C LEU A 47 -1.40 -17.75 -8.24
N HIS A 48 -0.44 -18.62 -7.93
CA HIS A 48 0.07 -19.59 -8.89
C HIS A 48 -1.03 -20.58 -9.36
N ALA A 49 -1.79 -21.14 -8.42
CA ALA A 49 -2.90 -22.04 -8.75
C ALA A 49 -4.00 -21.36 -9.59
N ALA A 50 -4.28 -20.09 -9.31
CA ALA A 50 -5.22 -19.27 -10.07
C ALA A 50 -4.64 -18.70 -11.37
N GLN A 51 -3.38 -19.01 -11.70
CA GLN A 51 -2.67 -18.51 -12.89
C GLN A 51 -2.74 -16.97 -13.00
N THR A 52 -2.70 -16.26 -11.85
CA THR A 52 -2.79 -14.81 -11.79
C THR A 52 -1.40 -14.20 -12.05
N PRO A 53 -1.16 -13.55 -13.19
CA PRO A 53 0.12 -12.94 -13.48
C PRO A 53 0.33 -11.65 -12.68
N LEU A 54 1.57 -11.24 -12.49
CA LEU A 54 1.91 -9.99 -11.81
C LEU A 54 1.30 -8.76 -12.52
N SER A 55 1.15 -8.81 -13.84
CA SER A 55 0.52 -7.75 -14.64
C SER A 55 -0.96 -7.52 -14.30
N ALA A 56 -1.64 -8.50 -13.69
CA ALA A 56 -3.01 -8.31 -13.20
C ALA A 56 -3.05 -7.48 -11.90
N ILE A 57 -1.93 -7.39 -11.18
CA ILE A 57 -1.80 -6.60 -9.94
C ILE A 57 -1.20 -5.24 -10.25
N LEU A 58 -0.12 -5.19 -11.03
CA LEU A 58 0.56 -3.97 -11.44
C LEU A 58 -0.23 -3.27 -12.56
N THR A 59 -1.23 -2.49 -12.18
CA THR A 59 -2.10 -1.73 -13.09
C THR A 59 -1.77 -0.23 -13.02
N PRO A 60 -2.23 0.59 -13.98
CA PRO A 60 -2.10 2.05 -13.88
C PRO A 60 -2.70 2.62 -12.60
N ALA A 61 -3.83 2.07 -12.12
CA ALA A 61 -4.45 2.48 -10.86
C ALA A 61 -3.59 2.10 -9.64
N ALA A 62 -2.95 0.93 -9.64
CA ALA A 62 -2.01 0.53 -8.60
C ALA A 62 -0.79 1.44 -8.57
N LEU A 63 -0.28 1.85 -9.74
CA LEU A 63 0.83 2.80 -9.86
C LEU A 63 0.45 4.18 -9.29
N GLU A 64 -0.72 4.71 -9.66
CA GLU A 64 -1.21 5.98 -9.12
C GLU A 64 -1.36 5.91 -7.60
N ASN A 65 -1.99 4.86 -7.07
CA ASN A 65 -2.14 4.66 -5.63
C ASN A 65 -0.80 4.58 -4.88
N ALA A 66 0.22 3.95 -5.48
CA ALA A 66 1.57 3.91 -4.91
C ALA A 66 2.20 5.31 -4.82
N MET A 67 2.01 6.15 -5.84
CA MET A 67 2.47 7.55 -5.83
C MET A 67 1.71 8.40 -4.80
N LEU A 68 0.38 8.25 -4.72
CA LEU A 68 -0.45 8.94 -3.73
C LEU A 68 -0.02 8.59 -2.30
N LEU A 69 0.21 7.29 -2.04
CA LEU A 69 0.64 6.84 -0.74
C LEU A 69 2.05 7.29 -0.38
N HIS A 70 2.98 7.26 -1.36
CA HIS A 70 4.30 7.83 -1.19
C HIS A 70 4.23 9.31 -0.75
N ALA A 71 3.41 10.13 -1.39
CA ALA A 71 3.21 11.54 -1.05
C ALA A 71 2.59 11.70 0.35
N ALA A 72 1.53 10.93 0.67
CA ALA A 72 0.86 10.98 1.97
C ALA A 72 1.78 10.60 3.14
N PHE A 73 2.73 9.69 2.90
CA PHE A 73 3.73 9.32 3.88
C PHE A 73 4.90 10.30 3.97
N GLY A 74 5.12 11.16 2.97
CA GLY A 74 6.36 11.92 2.84
C GLY A 74 7.57 11.00 2.69
N GLY A 75 7.43 10.01 1.81
CA GLY A 75 8.38 8.93 1.65
C GLY A 75 9.73 9.34 1.07
N SER A 76 10.68 8.43 1.10
CA SER A 76 12.05 8.65 0.61
C SER A 76 12.07 9.01 -0.88
N THR A 77 12.86 10.01 -1.24
CA THR A 77 13.09 10.44 -2.64
C THR A 77 13.68 9.34 -3.53
N ASN A 78 14.28 8.30 -2.95
CA ASN A 78 14.75 7.15 -3.72
C ASN A 78 13.63 6.44 -4.48
N LEU A 79 12.40 6.52 -4.00
CA LEU A 79 11.24 5.92 -4.68
C LEU A 79 10.86 6.68 -5.97
N LEU A 80 11.35 7.90 -6.16
CA LEU A 80 11.23 8.64 -7.44
C LEU A 80 12.03 7.95 -8.57
N LEU A 81 12.98 7.06 -8.22
CA LEU A 81 13.67 6.19 -9.16
C LEU A 81 13.01 4.81 -9.27
N HIS A 82 12.64 4.23 -8.12
CA HIS A 82 12.13 2.86 -8.08
C HIS A 82 10.72 2.72 -8.66
N ILE A 83 9.80 3.64 -8.37
CA ILE A 83 8.44 3.57 -8.89
C ILE A 83 8.40 3.66 -10.43
N PRO A 84 9.11 4.60 -11.10
CA PRO A 84 9.22 4.59 -12.56
C PRO A 84 9.91 3.34 -13.13
N ALA A 85 10.87 2.76 -12.43
CA ALA A 85 11.51 1.51 -12.85
C ALA A 85 10.53 0.33 -12.82
N ILE A 86 9.71 0.23 -11.77
CA ILE A 86 8.63 -0.77 -11.65
C ILE A 86 7.60 -0.56 -12.79
N ALA A 87 7.18 0.68 -13.04
CA ALA A 87 6.25 1.00 -14.12
C ALA A 87 6.82 0.58 -15.49
N HIS A 88 8.09 0.88 -15.75
CA HIS A 88 8.76 0.48 -16.98
C HIS A 88 8.76 -1.03 -17.16
N GLN A 89 9.18 -1.77 -16.14
CA GLN A 89 9.25 -3.24 -16.19
C GLN A 89 7.86 -3.88 -16.33
N ALA A 90 6.83 -3.24 -15.80
CA ALA A 90 5.43 -3.68 -15.92
C ALA A 90 4.77 -3.28 -17.25
N GLY A 91 5.49 -2.61 -18.16
CA GLY A 91 4.93 -2.11 -19.41
C GLY A 91 3.95 -0.94 -19.25
N LEU A 92 3.98 -0.27 -18.09
CA LEU A 92 3.12 0.88 -17.79
C LEU A 92 3.79 2.20 -18.22
N LYS A 93 2.98 3.24 -18.42
CA LYS A 93 3.51 4.60 -18.61
C LYS A 93 4.34 5.00 -17.40
N ARG A 94 5.59 5.37 -17.64
CA ARG A 94 6.49 5.85 -16.55
C ARG A 94 6.03 7.21 -16.05
N PRO A 95 5.91 7.42 -14.72
CA PRO A 95 5.67 8.73 -14.16
C PRO A 95 6.77 9.73 -14.54
N THR A 96 6.36 10.92 -14.90
CA THR A 96 7.22 12.07 -15.18
C THR A 96 7.37 12.95 -13.93
N VAL A 97 8.25 13.95 -14.01
CA VAL A 97 8.39 14.96 -12.95
C VAL A 97 7.06 15.71 -12.76
N ASP A 98 6.34 16.02 -13.84
CA ASP A 98 5.06 16.72 -13.75
C ASP A 98 3.99 15.86 -13.06
N ASP A 99 3.97 14.54 -13.29
CA ASP A 99 3.07 13.61 -12.59
C ASP A 99 3.35 13.65 -11.07
N TRP A 100 4.63 13.66 -10.66
CA TRP A 100 5.01 13.80 -9.26
C TRP A 100 4.63 15.14 -8.66
N ILE A 101 4.82 16.24 -9.38
CA ILE A 101 4.39 17.59 -8.96
C ILE A 101 2.88 17.61 -8.75
N ALA A 102 2.10 17.07 -9.70
CA ALA A 102 0.65 17.01 -9.61
C ALA A 102 0.18 16.20 -8.39
N VAL A 103 0.76 15.04 -8.15
CA VAL A 103 0.44 14.20 -6.98
C VAL A 103 0.75 14.94 -5.68
N ASN A 104 1.96 15.51 -5.54
CA ASN A 104 2.36 16.18 -4.30
C ASN A 104 1.58 17.47 -4.01
N ARG A 105 1.03 18.14 -5.02
CA ARG A 105 0.13 19.28 -4.83
C ARG A 105 -1.26 18.89 -4.36
N ARG A 106 -1.72 17.70 -4.75
CA ARG A 106 -3.07 17.21 -4.46
C ARG A 106 -3.17 16.46 -3.14
N VAL A 107 -2.10 15.77 -2.73
CA VAL A 107 -2.10 14.87 -1.58
C VAL A 107 -1.51 15.55 -0.36
N PRO A 108 -2.28 15.72 0.72
CA PRO A 108 -1.73 16.21 1.97
C PRO A 108 -0.84 15.14 2.61
N ARG A 109 0.18 15.58 3.34
CA ARG A 109 0.96 14.69 4.19
C ARG A 109 0.14 14.26 5.39
N LEU A 110 -0.09 12.96 5.54
CA LEU A 110 -0.92 12.35 6.58
C LEU A 110 -0.09 11.70 7.70
N VAL A 111 1.16 11.34 7.39
CA VAL A 111 2.00 10.58 8.32
C VAL A 111 3.08 11.46 8.93
N ASP A 112 3.13 11.46 10.26
CA ASP A 112 4.18 12.09 11.05
C ASP A 112 5.14 11.01 11.58
N ALA A 113 6.22 10.78 10.85
CA ALA A 113 7.24 9.81 11.22
C ALA A 113 8.66 10.34 10.94
N LEU A 114 9.63 9.91 11.74
CA LEU A 114 11.05 10.18 11.50
C LEU A 114 11.48 9.73 10.09
N PRO A 115 12.40 10.43 9.42
CA PRO A 115 13.14 11.64 9.88
C PRO A 115 12.40 12.95 9.61
N ASN A 116 11.31 12.90 8.83
CA ASN A 116 10.68 14.09 8.27
C ASN A 116 9.48 14.61 9.06
N GLY A 117 8.98 13.84 10.02
CA GLY A 117 7.86 14.21 10.87
C GLY A 117 8.28 15.19 11.97
N PRO A 118 7.48 16.25 12.25
CA PRO A 118 7.83 17.26 13.23
C PRO A 118 7.87 16.76 14.69
N ARG A 119 7.15 15.68 14.98
CA ARG A 119 7.06 15.09 16.34
C ARG A 119 8.05 13.96 16.58
N GLY A 120 8.73 13.48 15.54
CA GLY A 120 9.77 12.47 15.66
C GLY A 120 9.28 11.06 16.01
N PHE A 121 8.05 10.69 15.64
CA PHE A 121 7.51 9.37 15.91
C PHE A 121 8.25 8.28 15.12
N PRO A 122 8.56 7.12 15.73
CA PRO A 122 9.08 5.96 15.01
C PRO A 122 8.01 5.34 14.11
N THR A 123 8.41 4.68 13.03
CA THR A 123 7.49 4.02 12.09
C THR A 123 6.62 2.94 12.72
N ALA A 124 7.07 2.35 13.83
CA ALA A 124 6.26 1.39 14.59
C ALA A 124 4.92 1.99 15.06
N TYR A 125 4.88 3.28 15.40
CA TYR A 125 3.63 3.93 15.79
C TYR A 125 2.67 4.09 14.61
N VAL A 126 3.18 4.29 13.40
CA VAL A 126 2.35 4.29 12.19
C VAL A 126 1.72 2.92 11.98
N PHE A 127 2.51 1.84 12.16
CA PHE A 127 1.98 0.48 12.09
C PHE A 127 0.88 0.23 13.13
N LEU A 128 1.10 0.60 14.38
CA LEU A 128 0.12 0.45 15.47
C LEU A 128 -1.16 1.28 15.26
N ALA A 129 -1.05 2.42 14.58
CA ALA A 129 -2.19 3.27 14.23
C ALA A 129 -2.99 2.77 13.01
N GLY A 130 -2.68 1.58 12.48
CA GLY A 130 -3.37 0.98 11.35
C GLY A 130 -2.56 0.91 10.06
N GLY A 131 -1.38 1.55 10.02
CA GLY A 131 -0.41 1.43 8.93
C GLY A 131 -0.92 1.92 7.58
N VAL A 132 -0.48 1.25 6.52
CA VAL A 132 -0.85 1.56 5.13
C VAL A 132 -2.37 1.48 4.89
N PRO A 133 -3.11 0.46 5.38
CA PRO A 133 -4.57 0.40 5.17
C PRO A 133 -5.31 1.63 5.71
N GLU A 134 -4.90 2.15 6.87
CA GLU A 134 -5.53 3.33 7.47
C GLU A 134 -5.28 4.58 6.64
N VAL A 135 -4.04 4.81 6.19
CA VAL A 135 -3.72 5.93 5.30
C VAL A 135 -4.48 5.82 3.98
N MET A 136 -4.60 4.61 3.43
CA MET A 136 -5.40 4.38 2.22
C MET A 136 -6.88 4.68 2.44
N LEU A 137 -7.43 4.35 3.61
CA LEU A 137 -8.81 4.68 3.97
C LEU A 137 -9.01 6.21 4.01
N HIS A 138 -8.09 6.95 4.60
CA HIS A 138 -8.14 8.42 4.59
C HIS A 138 -8.09 8.99 3.17
N LEU A 139 -7.16 8.53 2.32
CA LEU A 139 -7.08 8.96 0.92
C LEU A 139 -8.36 8.64 0.15
N ARG A 140 -8.97 7.48 0.39
CA ARG A 140 -10.25 7.11 -0.22
C ARG A 140 -11.37 8.06 0.23
N ASN A 141 -11.45 8.36 1.51
CA ASN A 141 -12.47 9.28 2.06
C ASN A 141 -12.31 10.70 1.53
N MET A 142 -11.10 11.09 1.14
CA MET A 142 -10.80 12.35 0.44
C MET A 142 -11.12 12.30 -1.06
N GLY A 143 -11.57 11.17 -1.59
CA GLY A 143 -11.81 10.99 -3.03
C GLY A 143 -10.55 10.94 -3.89
N LEU A 144 -9.39 10.68 -3.28
CA LEU A 144 -8.10 10.66 -3.97
C LEU A 144 -7.69 9.27 -4.46
N LEU A 145 -8.20 8.22 -3.83
CA LEU A 145 -7.80 6.84 -4.10
C LEU A 145 -8.83 6.12 -4.96
N ALA A 146 -8.37 5.47 -6.03
CA ALA A 146 -9.21 4.52 -6.78
C ALA A 146 -9.45 3.26 -5.93
N ALA A 147 -10.73 2.94 -5.69
CA ALA A 147 -11.12 1.87 -4.76
C ALA A 147 -11.03 0.46 -5.36
N ASP A 148 -11.03 0.36 -6.69
CA ASP A 148 -11.19 -0.91 -7.39
C ASP A 148 -9.83 -1.39 -7.93
N ARG A 149 -9.21 -2.35 -7.21
CA ARG A 149 -7.97 -2.98 -7.67
C ARG A 149 -7.73 -4.35 -7.06
N ALA A 150 -7.10 -5.19 -7.86
CA ALA A 150 -6.56 -6.47 -7.42
C ALA A 150 -5.36 -6.29 -6.48
N SER A 151 -5.17 -7.22 -5.56
CA SER A 151 -3.97 -7.33 -4.73
C SER A 151 -3.63 -8.79 -4.52
N VAL A 152 -2.43 -9.09 -4.02
CA VAL A 152 -2.05 -10.47 -3.65
C VAL A 152 -3.00 -11.11 -2.64
N TYR A 153 -3.86 -10.33 -2.01
CA TYR A 153 -4.82 -10.78 -1.01
C TYR A 153 -6.24 -10.98 -1.56
N THR A 154 -6.59 -10.39 -2.71
CA THR A 154 -7.88 -10.63 -3.35
C THR A 154 -7.85 -11.96 -4.10
N SER A 155 -8.15 -13.05 -3.40
CA SER A 155 -8.57 -14.29 -4.04
C SER A 155 -9.98 -14.10 -4.63
N PRO A 156 -10.32 -14.72 -5.78
CA PRO A 156 -11.65 -14.66 -6.40
C PRO A 156 -12.82 -15.04 -5.48
N ASP A 157 -12.55 -15.73 -4.38
CA ASP A 157 -13.58 -16.23 -3.45
C ASP A 157 -14.18 -15.16 -2.53
N ARG A 158 -13.73 -13.91 -2.55
CA ARG A 158 -14.27 -12.86 -1.64
C ARG A 158 -15.36 -11.97 -2.23
N THR A 159 -15.74 -12.13 -3.48
CA THR A 159 -16.89 -11.41 -4.06
C THR A 159 -18.25 -11.95 -3.57
N ALA A 160 -18.27 -13.10 -2.89
CA ALA A 160 -19.51 -13.71 -2.38
C ALA A 160 -19.86 -13.37 -0.93
N SER A 161 -19.02 -12.67 -0.16
CA SER A 161 -19.22 -12.49 1.30
C SER A 161 -19.58 -11.07 1.76
N THR A 162 -19.79 -10.12 0.86
CA THR A 162 -20.20 -8.75 1.24
C THR A 162 -21.71 -8.46 1.08
N ALA A 163 -22.50 -9.45 0.66
CA ALA A 163 -23.95 -9.38 0.73
C ALA A 163 -24.41 -10.03 2.04
N THR A 164 -25.05 -9.26 2.90
CA THR A 164 -25.70 -9.64 4.17
C THR A 164 -24.89 -9.48 5.46
N ARG A 165 -24.68 -8.24 5.86
CA ARG A 165 -24.89 -7.85 7.27
C ARG A 165 -25.71 -6.57 7.32
N SER A 166 -26.99 -6.67 7.00
CA SER A 166 -27.99 -5.73 7.49
C SER A 166 -28.17 -6.02 8.98
N CYS A 167 -27.60 -5.20 9.82
CA CYS A 167 -27.91 -5.21 11.24
C CYS A 167 -29.29 -4.59 11.41
N SER A 168 -30.33 -5.42 11.51
CA SER A 168 -31.63 -5.04 12.04
C SER A 168 -31.44 -4.74 13.53
N ARG A 169 -31.34 -3.46 13.88
CA ARG A 169 -31.69 -3.00 15.22
C ARG A 169 -33.21 -2.86 15.27
N SER A 170 -33.87 -3.72 16.01
CA SER A 170 -35.21 -3.53 16.49
C SER A 170 -35.15 -3.35 18.00
N VAL A 171 -35.62 -2.19 18.46
CA VAL A 171 -36.23 -1.79 19.76
C VAL A 171 -35.51 -2.28 21.02
#